data_c6ff54ab35416227ef5381e90112c75c
#
_entry.id   c6ff54ab35416227ef5381e90112c75c
#
_cell.length_a   1.000
_cell.length_b   1.000
_cell.length_c   1.000
_cell.angle_alpha   90.00
_cell.angle_beta   90.00
_cell.angle_gamma   90.00
#
_symmetry.space_group_name_H-M   'P 1'
#
loop_
_entity.id
_entity.type
_entity.pdbx_description
1 polymer ?
#
loop_
_entity_poly.entity_id
_entity_poly.type
_entity_poly.pdbx_seq_one_letter_code
_entity_poly.pdbx_strand_id
1 'polypeptide(L)'
;GINLSGFKLSGNRVSSFFGDELIMGSYLSSLFPLLFALFLVKKKKKYEIYFIGVLFILVDVLIFMSGERSAFFFLNLSTVFIIVLIKEYQKFRLFTFIIAIICIFILSLNSPNLTQRMFKGPAQDMGLIESSKESVIFSSTHDSLIRTAYNMFKDQPLLGHGPKMFRVICKDQKYAVGISPCMTHPHNYYIQLL
;
A
#
# COMPACT_ATOMS: atom_id res chain seq x y z
N GLY A 1 6.48 15.60 -14.05
CA GLY A 1 7.31 14.56 -14.66
C GLY A 1 6.51 13.65 -15.58
N ILE A 2 7.18 12.86 -16.37
CA ILE A 2 6.63 11.87 -17.29
C ILE A 2 7.23 10.52 -16.92
N ASN A 3 6.44 9.44 -16.97
CA ASN A 3 6.93 8.08 -16.74
C ASN A 3 7.65 7.53 -18.01
N LEU A 4 8.20 6.31 -17.91
CA LEU A 4 8.90 5.65 -19.02
C LEU A 4 8.00 5.36 -20.24
N SER A 5 6.69 5.28 -20.04
CA SER A 5 5.70 5.08 -21.11
C SER A 5 5.12 6.39 -21.68
N GLY A 6 5.65 7.54 -21.29
CA GLY A 6 5.23 8.87 -21.80
C GLY A 6 4.01 9.48 -21.11
N PHE A 7 3.44 8.84 -20.09
CA PHE A 7 2.30 9.37 -19.34
C PHE A 7 2.74 10.35 -18.26
N LYS A 8 1.94 11.38 -18.00
CA LYS A 8 2.18 12.33 -16.91
C LYS A 8 2.07 11.64 -15.55
N LEU A 9 3.01 11.92 -14.65
CA LEU A 9 2.99 11.40 -13.30
C LEU A 9 1.82 12.00 -12.52
N SER A 10 0.97 11.14 -11.95
CA SER A 10 -0.12 11.56 -11.08
C SER A 10 0.40 11.81 -9.65
N GLY A 11 0.35 13.08 -9.20
CA GLY A 11 0.76 13.47 -7.86
C GLY A 11 2.22 13.14 -7.51
N ASN A 12 3.13 13.21 -8.49
CA ASN A 12 4.55 12.84 -8.37
C ASN A 12 4.79 11.35 -8.02
N ARG A 13 3.81 10.48 -8.28
CA ARG A 13 3.95 9.03 -8.07
C ARG A 13 4.61 8.38 -9.29
N VAL A 14 5.54 7.47 -9.03
CA VAL A 14 6.22 6.72 -10.09
C VAL A 14 5.36 5.51 -10.48
N SER A 15 4.99 5.39 -11.75
CA SER A 15 4.24 4.26 -12.31
C SER A 15 5.06 3.38 -13.27
N SER A 16 6.29 3.81 -13.61
CA SER A 16 7.21 3.09 -14.49
C SER A 16 6.56 2.68 -15.82
N PHE A 17 6.50 1.39 -16.15
CA PHE A 17 5.92 0.84 -17.40
C PHE A 17 4.39 0.65 -17.34
N PHE A 18 3.75 0.91 -16.21
CA PHE A 18 2.31 0.65 -16.03
C PHE A 18 1.40 1.79 -16.54
N GLY A 19 1.95 2.70 -17.34
CA GLY A 19 1.18 3.81 -17.92
C GLY A 19 0.66 4.77 -16.85
N ASP A 20 -0.65 4.98 -16.84
CA ASP A 20 -1.38 5.77 -15.87
C ASP A 20 -1.83 4.95 -14.62
N GLU A 21 -1.69 3.63 -14.65
CA GLU A 21 -2.02 2.76 -13.53
C GLU A 21 -0.95 2.83 -12.43
N LEU A 22 -1.40 3.03 -11.22
CA LEU A 22 -0.54 3.20 -10.05
C LEU A 22 -0.40 1.90 -9.24
N ILE A 23 0.02 0.82 -9.93
CA ILE A 23 0.13 -0.55 -9.39
C ILE A 23 1.58 -1.05 -9.28
N MET A 24 2.56 -0.22 -9.61
CA MET A 24 3.98 -0.61 -9.61
C MET A 24 4.45 -1.14 -8.24
N GLY A 25 4.05 -0.48 -7.16
CA GLY A 25 4.43 -0.89 -5.81
C GLY A 25 3.85 -2.24 -5.43
N SER A 26 2.58 -2.49 -5.72
CA SER A 26 1.91 -3.76 -5.46
C SER A 26 2.54 -4.89 -6.27
N TYR A 27 2.89 -4.64 -7.53
CA TYR A 27 3.59 -5.60 -8.38
C TYR A 27 4.97 -5.97 -7.80
N LEU A 28 5.78 -4.97 -7.46
CA LEU A 28 7.11 -5.19 -6.88
C LEU A 28 7.04 -5.87 -5.51
N SER A 29 6.12 -5.47 -4.64
CA SER A 29 5.98 -6.06 -3.29
C SER A 29 5.55 -7.53 -3.34
N SER A 30 4.80 -7.94 -4.36
CA SER A 30 4.38 -9.33 -4.56
C SER A 30 5.49 -10.21 -5.11
N LEU A 31 6.32 -9.69 -6.02
CA LEU A 31 7.42 -10.43 -6.63
C LEU A 31 8.68 -10.48 -5.76
N PHE A 32 8.88 -9.51 -4.90
CA PHE A 32 10.11 -9.39 -4.12
C PHE A 32 10.40 -10.58 -3.19
N PRO A 33 9.45 -11.12 -2.41
CA PRO A 33 9.67 -12.32 -1.60
C PRO A 33 10.05 -13.54 -2.44
N LEU A 34 9.47 -13.67 -3.64
CA LEU A 34 9.79 -14.75 -4.57
C LEU A 34 11.24 -14.65 -5.10
N LEU A 35 11.65 -13.44 -5.51
CA LEU A 35 13.03 -13.18 -5.92
C LEU A 35 14.03 -13.49 -4.80
N PHE A 36 13.69 -13.15 -3.57
CA PHE A 36 14.51 -13.47 -2.40
C PHE A 36 14.58 -14.99 -2.16
N ALA A 37 13.46 -15.71 -2.25
CA ALA A 37 13.43 -17.15 -2.13
C ALA A 37 14.30 -17.83 -3.20
N LEU A 38 14.22 -17.40 -4.46
CA LEU A 38 15.07 -17.88 -5.54
C LEU A 38 16.56 -17.58 -5.28
N PHE A 39 16.85 -16.44 -4.67
CA PHE A 39 18.20 -16.11 -4.23
C PHE A 39 18.73 -17.10 -3.19
N LEU A 40 17.92 -17.60 -2.28
CA LEU A 40 18.35 -18.51 -1.22
C LEU A 40 18.70 -19.91 -1.71
N VAL A 41 18.20 -20.35 -2.87
CA VAL A 41 18.34 -21.73 -3.38
C VAL A 41 19.78 -22.12 -3.74
N LYS A 42 20.64 -21.18 -4.14
CA LYS A 42 22.01 -21.46 -4.62
C LYS A 42 23.09 -20.81 -3.76
N LYS A 43 24.25 -21.46 -3.63
CA LYS A 43 25.47 -20.82 -3.08
C LYS A 43 25.86 -19.63 -3.95
N LYS A 44 26.15 -18.48 -3.34
CA LYS A 44 26.38 -17.21 -4.03
C LYS A 44 27.87 -16.84 -4.07
N LYS A 45 28.28 -16.24 -5.18
CA LYS A 45 29.53 -15.51 -5.28
C LYS A 45 29.41 -14.15 -4.62
N LYS A 46 30.49 -13.55 -4.14
CA LYS A 46 30.48 -12.26 -3.45
C LYS A 46 29.79 -11.15 -4.25
N TYR A 47 30.04 -11.06 -5.56
CA TYR A 47 29.44 -10.04 -6.41
C TYR A 47 27.91 -10.18 -6.56
N GLU A 48 27.39 -11.43 -6.54
CA GLU A 48 25.94 -11.69 -6.58
C GLU A 48 25.27 -11.18 -5.33
N ILE A 49 25.92 -11.30 -4.16
CA ILE A 49 25.42 -10.78 -2.89
C ILE A 49 25.32 -9.26 -2.94
N TYR A 50 26.36 -8.57 -3.43
CA TYR A 50 26.33 -7.11 -3.57
C TYR A 50 25.24 -6.66 -4.56
N PHE A 51 25.13 -7.33 -5.70
CA PHE A 51 24.08 -7.02 -6.69
C PHE A 51 22.69 -7.13 -6.12
N ILE A 52 22.39 -8.18 -5.36
CA ILE A 52 21.11 -8.36 -4.69
C ILE A 52 20.91 -7.32 -3.58
N GLY A 53 21.96 -6.95 -2.87
CA GLY A 53 21.88 -5.85 -1.90
C GLY A 53 21.42 -4.55 -2.54
N VAL A 54 21.98 -4.21 -3.69
CA VAL A 54 21.55 -3.03 -4.47
C VAL A 54 20.10 -3.18 -4.94
N LEU A 55 19.70 -4.35 -5.44
CA LEU A 55 18.30 -4.60 -5.82
C LEU A 55 17.34 -4.43 -4.65
N PHE A 56 17.69 -4.88 -3.44
CA PHE A 56 16.87 -4.69 -2.25
C PHE A 56 16.66 -3.21 -1.95
N ILE A 57 17.73 -2.42 -1.94
CA ILE A 57 17.64 -0.98 -1.70
C ILE A 57 16.79 -0.30 -2.76
N LEU A 58 16.99 -0.64 -4.04
CA LEU A 58 16.23 -0.05 -5.14
C LEU A 58 14.74 -0.40 -5.05
N VAL A 59 14.38 -1.64 -4.74
CA VAL A 59 12.97 -2.06 -4.60
C VAL A 59 12.32 -1.36 -3.42
N ASP A 60 12.97 -1.29 -2.26
CA ASP A 60 12.46 -0.59 -1.08
C ASP A 60 12.17 0.89 -1.40
N VAL A 61 13.11 1.57 -2.08
CA VAL A 61 12.98 2.98 -2.50
C VAL A 61 11.89 3.16 -3.56
N LEU A 62 11.84 2.31 -4.58
CA LEU A 62 10.85 2.40 -5.67
C LEU A 62 9.42 2.20 -5.16
N ILE A 63 9.21 1.26 -4.22
CA ILE A 63 7.89 1.06 -3.61
C ILE A 63 7.49 2.28 -2.79
N PHE A 64 8.41 2.92 -2.07
CA PHE A 64 8.12 4.19 -1.41
C PHE A 64 7.73 5.28 -2.43
N MET A 65 8.48 5.43 -3.53
CA MET A 65 8.20 6.41 -4.59
C MET A 65 6.90 6.14 -5.35
N SER A 66 6.42 4.90 -5.40
CA SER A 66 5.11 4.57 -5.99
C SER A 66 3.95 5.21 -5.22
N GLY A 67 4.16 5.54 -3.94
CA GLY A 67 3.12 6.10 -3.07
C GLY A 67 2.01 5.11 -2.72
N GLU A 68 2.25 3.80 -2.86
CA GLU A 68 1.30 2.73 -2.52
C GLU A 68 1.51 2.29 -1.07
N ARG A 69 0.65 2.79 -0.16
CA ARG A 69 0.75 2.56 1.30
C ARG A 69 0.73 1.08 1.67
N SER A 70 -0.19 0.31 1.08
CA SER A 70 -0.33 -1.13 1.34
C SER A 70 0.90 -1.91 0.87
N ALA A 71 1.39 -1.63 -0.34
CA ALA A 71 2.59 -2.26 -0.87
C ALA A 71 3.82 -1.99 0.02
N PHE A 72 3.98 -0.74 0.46
CA PHE A 72 5.04 -0.35 1.37
C PHE A 72 4.93 -1.07 2.73
N PHE A 73 3.73 -1.16 3.29
CA PHE A 73 3.48 -1.90 4.53
C PHE A 73 3.87 -3.38 4.40
N PHE A 74 3.36 -4.07 3.38
CA PHE A 74 3.63 -5.50 3.18
C PHE A 74 5.08 -5.80 2.87
N LEU A 75 5.78 -4.92 2.13
CA LEU A 75 7.21 -5.04 1.91
C LEU A 75 8.00 -4.95 3.22
N ASN A 76 7.71 -3.96 4.06
CA ASN A 76 8.37 -3.80 5.35
C ASN A 76 8.08 -5.00 6.28
N LEU A 77 6.83 -5.46 6.32
CA LEU A 77 6.44 -6.66 7.06
C LEU A 77 7.23 -7.89 6.59
N SER A 78 7.30 -8.12 5.28
CA SER A 78 8.09 -9.20 4.68
C SER A 78 9.58 -9.08 5.03
N THR A 79 10.12 -7.87 5.02
CA THR A 79 11.51 -7.58 5.42
C THR A 79 11.76 -7.97 6.87
N VAL A 80 10.86 -7.62 7.79
CA VAL A 80 10.95 -8.01 9.20
C VAL A 80 10.92 -9.52 9.34
N PHE A 81 10.01 -10.22 8.66
CA PHE A 81 9.97 -11.68 8.65
C PHE A 81 11.26 -12.30 8.14
N ILE A 82 11.84 -11.79 7.05
CA ILE A 82 13.12 -12.26 6.50
C ILE A 82 14.23 -12.08 7.56
N ILE A 83 14.31 -10.91 8.18
CA ILE A 83 15.34 -10.62 9.20
C ILE A 83 15.20 -11.54 10.42
N VAL A 84 13.97 -11.83 10.87
CA VAL A 84 13.72 -12.64 12.05
C VAL A 84 13.92 -14.15 11.78
N LEU A 85 13.41 -14.63 10.65
CA LEU A 85 13.34 -16.07 10.38
C LEU A 85 14.59 -16.62 9.66
N ILE A 86 15.29 -15.80 8.86
CA ILE A 86 16.43 -16.27 8.03
C ILE A 86 17.75 -15.79 8.59
N LYS A 87 18.26 -16.51 9.59
CA LYS A 87 19.48 -16.14 10.35
C LYS A 87 20.72 -15.96 9.47
N GLU A 88 20.87 -16.76 8.40
CA GLU A 88 22.03 -16.71 7.51
C GLU A 88 22.20 -15.34 6.84
N TYR A 89 21.11 -14.70 6.43
CA TYR A 89 21.13 -13.40 5.73
C TYR A 89 20.63 -12.23 6.59
N GLN A 90 20.39 -12.45 7.87
CA GLN A 90 19.84 -11.46 8.80
C GLN A 90 20.63 -10.15 8.81
N LYS A 91 21.94 -10.22 9.04
CA LYS A 91 22.82 -9.04 9.10
C LYS A 91 22.86 -8.30 7.76
N PHE A 92 22.92 -9.07 6.67
CA PHE A 92 22.95 -8.52 5.31
C PHE A 92 21.63 -7.78 4.99
N ARG A 93 20.47 -8.39 5.24
CA ARG A 93 19.19 -7.77 4.99
C ARG A 93 18.95 -6.56 5.91
N LEU A 94 19.35 -6.65 7.17
CA LEU A 94 19.28 -5.53 8.10
C LEU A 94 20.14 -4.33 7.60
N PHE A 95 21.34 -4.57 7.14
CA PHE A 95 22.21 -3.54 6.58
C PHE A 95 21.62 -2.86 5.34
N THR A 96 21.12 -3.64 4.37
CA THR A 96 20.47 -3.09 3.17
C THR A 96 19.20 -2.34 3.52
N PHE A 97 18.45 -2.79 4.51
CA PHE A 97 17.24 -2.13 4.98
C PHE A 97 17.54 -0.78 5.64
N ILE A 98 18.59 -0.69 6.47
CA ILE A 98 19.04 0.58 7.07
C ILE A 98 19.42 1.58 5.97
N ILE A 99 20.15 1.15 4.94
CA ILE A 99 20.50 2.02 3.80
C ILE A 99 19.24 2.49 3.08
N ALA A 100 18.29 1.58 2.83
CA ALA A 100 17.01 1.94 2.19
C ALA A 100 16.24 2.98 3.00
N ILE A 101 16.17 2.84 4.33
CA ILE A 101 15.54 3.82 5.22
C ILE A 101 16.23 5.19 5.12
N ILE A 102 17.56 5.23 5.09
CA ILE A 102 18.31 6.48 4.92
C ILE A 102 17.98 7.14 3.57
N CYS A 103 17.95 6.37 2.48
CA CYS A 103 17.57 6.87 1.16
C CYS A 103 16.13 7.40 1.15
N ILE A 104 15.18 6.65 1.74
CA ILE A 104 13.78 7.05 1.85
C ILE A 104 13.65 8.34 2.67
N PHE A 105 14.39 8.47 3.76
CA PHE A 105 14.40 9.67 4.59
C PHE A 105 14.87 10.89 3.79
N ILE A 106 15.98 10.78 3.06
CA ILE A 106 16.50 11.86 2.19
C ILE A 106 15.47 12.23 1.12
N LEU A 107 14.84 11.26 0.46
CA LEU A 107 13.80 11.49 -0.52
C LEU A 107 12.55 12.15 0.09
N SER A 108 12.19 11.76 1.30
CA SER A 108 11.07 12.33 2.04
C SER A 108 11.26 13.82 2.33
N LEU A 109 12.48 14.25 2.64
CA LEU A 109 12.81 15.66 2.84
C LEU A 109 12.65 16.48 1.55
N ASN A 110 12.95 15.89 0.40
CA ASN A 110 12.89 16.55 -0.91
C ASN A 110 11.52 16.42 -1.61
N SER A 111 10.58 15.63 -1.06
CA SER A 111 9.30 15.33 -1.69
C SER A 111 8.12 15.47 -0.71
N PRO A 112 7.66 16.70 -0.43
CA PRO A 112 6.58 16.96 0.54
C PRO A 112 5.28 16.20 0.22
N ASN A 113 4.94 16.06 -1.06
CA ASN A 113 3.74 15.34 -1.50
C ASN A 113 3.79 13.85 -1.16
N LEU A 114 4.95 13.19 -1.34
CA LEU A 114 5.12 11.79 -0.95
C LEU A 114 5.09 11.63 0.58
N THR A 115 5.73 12.53 1.29
CA THR A 115 5.72 12.55 2.77
C THR A 115 4.30 12.73 3.31
N GLN A 116 3.54 13.68 2.75
CA GLN A 116 2.14 13.87 3.11
C GLN A 116 1.34 12.60 2.88
N ARG A 117 1.50 11.97 1.71
CA ARG A 117 0.75 10.78 1.34
C ARG A 117 1.13 9.55 2.16
N MET A 118 2.42 9.30 2.38
CA MET A 118 2.90 8.05 2.99
C MET A 118 2.84 8.06 4.52
N PHE A 119 3.03 9.22 5.14
CA PHE A 119 3.16 9.34 6.60
C PHE A 119 2.11 10.26 7.22
N LYS A 120 2.05 11.53 6.80
CA LYS A 120 1.19 12.52 7.46
C LYS A 120 -0.30 12.23 7.26
N GLY A 121 -0.72 11.90 6.04
CA GLY A 121 -2.11 11.57 5.75
C GLY A 121 -2.64 10.42 6.62
N PRO A 122 -1.99 9.24 6.65
CA PRO A 122 -2.40 8.16 7.54
C PRO A 122 -2.41 8.55 9.03
N ALA A 123 -1.42 9.32 9.48
CA ALA A 123 -1.35 9.78 10.87
C ALA A 123 -2.49 10.75 11.22
N GLN A 124 -2.89 11.63 10.28
CA GLN A 124 -4.06 12.48 10.41
C GLN A 124 -5.38 11.68 10.36
N ASP A 125 -5.48 10.72 9.43
CA ASP A 125 -6.65 9.84 9.31
C ASP A 125 -6.87 9.01 10.60
N MET A 126 -5.80 8.66 11.31
CA MET A 126 -5.83 7.94 12.59
C MET A 126 -5.98 8.87 13.81
N GLY A 127 -6.05 10.19 13.63
CA GLY A 127 -6.15 11.17 14.72
C GLY A 127 -4.88 11.32 15.57
N LEU A 128 -3.72 10.93 15.06
CA LEU A 128 -2.45 10.98 15.82
C LEU A 128 -1.79 12.36 15.80
N ILE A 129 -2.10 13.21 14.83
CA ILE A 129 -1.42 14.51 14.61
C ILE A 129 -2.33 15.71 14.91
N GLU A 130 -3.66 15.61 14.79
CA GLU A 130 -4.60 16.68 15.09
C GLU A 130 -5.78 16.16 15.92
N SER A 131 -5.94 16.73 17.11
CA SER A 131 -6.84 16.27 18.16
C SER A 131 -8.35 16.60 17.94
N SER A 132 -8.81 16.89 16.75
CA SER A 132 -10.17 17.36 16.50
C SER A 132 -11.13 16.30 15.93
N LYS A 133 -10.70 15.08 15.73
CA LYS A 133 -11.55 13.96 15.29
C LYS A 133 -11.38 12.78 16.22
N GLU A 134 -12.49 12.14 16.56
CA GLU A 134 -12.49 10.83 17.21
C GLU A 134 -11.51 9.90 16.46
N SER A 135 -10.65 9.21 17.21
CA SER A 135 -9.69 8.25 16.66
C SER A 135 -10.46 7.16 15.91
N VAL A 136 -10.39 7.19 14.59
CA VAL A 136 -11.06 6.20 13.73
C VAL A 136 -10.02 5.21 13.23
N ILE A 137 -10.30 3.93 13.39
CA ILE A 137 -9.43 2.84 12.89
C ILE A 137 -9.31 2.88 11.36
N PHE A 138 -10.34 3.42 10.68
CA PHE A 138 -10.39 3.58 9.23
C PHE A 138 -10.44 5.06 8.87
N SER A 139 -9.92 5.43 7.68
CA SER A 139 -10.15 6.78 7.18
C SER A 139 -11.65 7.06 7.04
N SER A 140 -12.07 8.31 7.16
CA SER A 140 -13.47 8.72 7.08
C SER A 140 -14.19 8.22 5.83
N THR A 141 -13.46 8.09 4.71
CA THR A 141 -13.97 7.51 3.47
C THR A 141 -14.25 6.01 3.61
N HIS A 142 -13.30 5.25 4.16
CA HIS A 142 -13.49 3.80 4.37
C HIS A 142 -14.59 3.52 5.39
N ASP A 143 -14.67 4.29 6.46
CA ASP A 143 -15.75 4.19 7.46
C ASP A 143 -17.11 4.42 6.81
N SER A 144 -17.26 5.46 5.99
CA SER A 144 -18.49 5.73 5.23
C SER A 144 -18.90 4.55 4.35
N LEU A 145 -17.93 3.98 3.60
CA LEU A 145 -18.20 2.85 2.69
C LEU A 145 -18.60 1.58 3.45
N ILE A 146 -17.93 1.28 4.56
CA ILE A 146 -18.21 0.11 5.39
C ILE A 146 -19.58 0.23 6.04
N ARG A 147 -19.94 1.39 6.62
CA ARG A 147 -21.24 1.63 7.24
C ARG A 147 -22.38 1.57 6.21
N THR A 148 -22.16 2.14 5.03
CA THR A 148 -23.13 2.06 3.93
C THR A 148 -23.36 0.59 3.51
N ALA A 149 -22.30 -0.18 3.30
CA ALA A 149 -22.42 -1.61 2.97
C ALA A 149 -23.10 -2.40 4.10
N TYR A 150 -22.81 -2.08 5.35
CA TYR A 150 -23.44 -2.73 6.50
C TYR A 150 -24.94 -2.42 6.59
N ASN A 151 -25.38 -1.20 6.26
CA ASN A 151 -26.81 -0.86 6.18
C ASN A 151 -27.51 -1.64 5.06
N MET A 152 -26.84 -1.82 3.91
CA MET A 152 -27.33 -2.67 2.84
C MET A 152 -27.47 -4.14 3.27
N PHE A 153 -26.47 -4.67 3.97
CA PHE A 153 -26.53 -6.02 4.52
C PHE A 153 -27.69 -6.21 5.51
N LYS A 154 -27.94 -5.24 6.39
CA LYS A 154 -29.09 -5.31 7.33
C LYS A 154 -30.44 -5.43 6.62
N ASP A 155 -30.56 -4.82 5.46
CA ASP A 155 -31.80 -4.85 4.68
C ASP A 155 -32.03 -6.21 4.00
N GLN A 156 -30.97 -6.85 3.54
CA GLN A 156 -31.03 -8.17 2.88
C GLN A 156 -29.95 -9.13 3.36
N PRO A 157 -30.01 -9.64 4.60
CA PRO A 157 -28.89 -10.36 5.21
C PRO A 157 -28.68 -11.79 4.68
N LEU A 158 -29.67 -12.39 4.03
CA LEU A 158 -29.56 -13.78 3.56
C LEU A 158 -29.08 -13.91 2.12
N LEU A 159 -29.58 -13.08 1.22
CA LEU A 159 -29.28 -13.17 -0.21
C LEU A 159 -28.44 -12.00 -0.71
N GLY A 160 -28.26 -10.97 0.12
CA GLY A 160 -27.61 -9.74 -0.27
C GLY A 160 -28.35 -9.02 -1.41
N HIS A 161 -27.79 -7.93 -1.88
CA HIS A 161 -28.34 -7.18 -3.02
C HIS A 161 -27.85 -7.69 -4.39
N GLY A 162 -26.97 -8.67 -4.40
CA GLY A 162 -26.39 -9.27 -5.60
C GLY A 162 -25.03 -8.66 -6.02
N PRO A 163 -24.33 -9.34 -6.95
CA PRO A 163 -22.98 -8.95 -7.36
C PRO A 163 -22.97 -7.54 -7.95
N LYS A 164 -21.97 -6.75 -7.56
CA LYS A 164 -21.73 -5.37 -8.02
C LYS A 164 -22.85 -4.36 -7.71
N MET A 165 -23.86 -4.72 -6.91
CA MET A 165 -24.98 -3.82 -6.59
C MET A 165 -24.58 -2.68 -5.66
N PHE A 166 -23.50 -2.81 -4.87
CA PHE A 166 -23.00 -1.73 -4.02
C PHE A 166 -22.91 -0.39 -4.77
N ARG A 167 -22.23 -0.34 -5.91
CA ARG A 167 -22.05 0.88 -6.72
C ARG A 167 -23.35 1.46 -7.29
N VAL A 168 -24.42 0.69 -7.33
CA VAL A 168 -25.72 1.11 -7.87
C VAL A 168 -26.56 1.75 -6.78
N ILE A 169 -26.68 1.08 -5.63
CA ILE A 169 -27.63 1.45 -4.59
C ILE A 169 -27.01 2.19 -3.40
N CYS A 170 -25.67 2.28 -3.29
CA CYS A 170 -24.99 3.01 -2.23
C CYS A 170 -25.33 4.51 -2.16
N LYS A 171 -25.93 5.08 -3.21
CA LYS A 171 -26.38 6.48 -3.26
C LYS A 171 -27.76 6.68 -2.64
N ASP A 172 -28.51 5.60 -2.43
CA ASP A 172 -29.82 5.68 -1.81
C ASP A 172 -29.68 6.20 -0.39
N GLN A 173 -30.48 7.22 -0.05
CA GLN A 173 -30.50 7.85 1.27
C GLN A 173 -30.76 6.85 2.40
N LYS A 174 -31.44 5.74 2.10
CA LYS A 174 -31.68 4.63 3.03
C LYS A 174 -30.39 4.01 3.56
N TYR A 175 -29.34 3.97 2.74
CA TYR A 175 -28.10 3.27 3.07
C TYR A 175 -26.91 4.19 3.25
N ALA A 176 -26.92 5.33 2.54
CA ALA A 176 -25.80 6.26 2.48
C ALA A 176 -25.45 6.86 3.86
N VAL A 177 -24.20 6.70 4.29
CA VAL A 177 -23.68 7.23 5.56
C VAL A 177 -22.34 7.94 5.33
N GLY A 178 -22.19 9.12 5.93
CA GLY A 178 -20.93 9.86 5.97
C GLY A 178 -20.62 10.66 4.70
N ILE A 179 -19.34 11.02 4.53
CA ILE A 179 -18.89 12.02 3.53
C ILE A 179 -18.82 11.43 2.12
N SER A 180 -18.50 10.14 1.99
CA SER A 180 -18.30 9.48 0.71
C SER A 180 -18.88 8.05 0.74
N PRO A 181 -20.20 7.93 0.75
CA PRO A 181 -20.87 6.64 0.96
C PRO A 181 -20.76 5.69 -0.24
N CYS A 182 -20.32 6.18 -1.41
CA CYS A 182 -20.46 5.47 -2.66
C CYS A 182 -19.18 5.47 -3.49
N MET A 183 -18.74 4.27 -3.86
CA MET A 183 -17.65 3.99 -4.79
C MET A 183 -17.97 2.74 -5.62
N THR A 184 -17.03 2.26 -6.45
CA THR A 184 -17.21 1.02 -7.23
C THR A 184 -17.39 -0.23 -6.36
N HIS A 185 -16.82 -0.20 -5.14
CA HIS A 185 -16.89 -1.28 -4.15
C HIS A 185 -16.51 -0.73 -2.77
N PRO A 186 -16.85 -1.42 -1.66
CA PRO A 186 -16.62 -0.91 -0.30
C PRO A 186 -15.15 -0.97 0.17
N HIS A 187 -14.19 -1.24 -0.72
CA HIS A 187 -12.75 -1.35 -0.45
C HIS A 187 -12.35 -2.35 0.64
N ASN A 188 -13.24 -3.27 0.98
CA ASN A 188 -12.99 -4.38 1.87
C ASN A 188 -13.65 -5.64 1.30
N TYR A 189 -12.84 -6.66 1.05
CA TYR A 189 -13.30 -7.89 0.40
C TYR A 189 -14.36 -8.62 1.24
N TYR A 190 -14.17 -8.69 2.55
CA TYR A 190 -15.13 -9.34 3.45
C TYR A 190 -16.46 -8.59 3.51
N ILE A 191 -16.42 -7.27 3.55
CA ILE A 191 -17.62 -6.42 3.54
C ILE A 191 -18.35 -6.50 2.20
N GLN A 192 -17.63 -6.74 1.11
CA GLN A 192 -18.24 -6.90 -0.22
C GLN A 192 -19.01 -8.22 -0.35
N LEU A 193 -18.71 -9.22 0.48
CA LEU A 193 -19.39 -10.52 0.49
C LEU A 193 -20.67 -10.52 1.34
N LEU A 194 -20.86 -9.48 2.16
CA LEU A 194 -22.11 -9.25 2.90
C LEU A 194 -23.22 -8.75 1.98
#